data_53d9af4a19f96ef7352184f93e542eb5
#
_entry.id   53d9af4a19f96ef7352184f93e542eb5
#
_cell.length_a   1.000
_cell.length_b   1.000
_cell.length_c   1.000
_cell.angle_alpha   90.00
_cell.angle_beta   90.00
_cell.angle_gamma   90.00
#
_symmetry.space_group_name_H-M   'P 1'
#
loop_
_entity.id
_entity.type
_entity.pdbx_description
1 polymer ?
#
loop_
_entity_poly.entity_id
_entity_poly.type
_entity_poly.pdbx_seq_one_letter_code
_entity_poly.pdbx_strand_id
1 'polypeptide(L)'
;MKAMAIEREFGSGGRDVGIRIAKEAQIPYYDGQLLIEAAKRYGIEIAALKEFDENKVGSLLYNIAMMAGYNQYENMAKINEIFYGMKETIKNLHAEGPAVFIGRCSTEILKSCEDVVTVFVRCSDKEKRVQRVFDKENVDTMQKARRLIDRKDWGREKYFKFWTKKDWKDEKNYDLILDTAKLSLEECSEILLKRMNE
;
A
#
# COMPACT_ATOMS: atom_id res chain seq x y z
N MET A 1 2.38 -6.78 20.96
CA MET A 1 2.51 -5.69 19.96
C MET A 1 1.70 -6.08 18.74
N LYS A 2 0.86 -5.18 18.24
CA LYS A 2 0.00 -5.41 17.07
C LYS A 2 0.77 -5.21 15.77
N ALA A 3 0.35 -5.89 14.71
CA ALA A 3 0.77 -5.58 13.36
C ALA A 3 0.07 -4.31 12.83
N MET A 4 0.61 -3.71 11.76
CA MET A 4 0.09 -2.49 11.17
C MET A 4 -0.17 -2.70 9.67
N ALA A 5 -1.36 -2.41 9.21
CA ALA A 5 -1.70 -2.39 7.78
C ALA A 5 -1.98 -0.95 7.34
N ILE A 6 -1.24 -0.44 6.36
CA ILE A 6 -1.25 0.99 5.98
C ILE A 6 -1.66 1.16 4.52
N GLU A 7 -2.82 1.77 4.26
CA GLU A 7 -3.12 2.41 2.99
C GLU A 7 -2.73 3.89 3.02
N ARG A 8 -2.46 4.48 1.86
CA ARG A 8 -1.90 5.85 1.81
C ARG A 8 -2.09 6.51 0.45
N GLU A 9 -2.29 7.81 0.45
CA GLU A 9 -2.17 8.63 -0.75
C GLU A 9 -0.72 8.73 -1.22
N PHE A 10 -0.50 8.90 -2.53
CA PHE A 10 0.84 9.09 -3.08
C PHE A 10 1.38 10.48 -2.69
N GLY A 11 2.59 10.54 -2.17
CA GLY A 11 3.18 11.78 -1.64
C GLY A 11 2.68 12.19 -0.24
N SER A 12 1.81 11.40 0.41
CA SER A 12 1.41 11.68 1.80
C SER A 12 2.52 11.43 2.82
N GLY A 13 3.58 10.69 2.47
CA GLY A 13 4.61 10.25 3.42
C GLY A 13 4.27 8.95 4.16
N GLY A 14 3.11 8.34 3.88
CA GLY A 14 2.67 7.14 4.60
C GLY A 14 3.58 5.92 4.43
N ARG A 15 4.34 5.82 3.31
CA ARG A 15 5.37 4.78 3.17
C ARG A 15 6.54 5.03 4.12
N ASP A 16 7.00 6.28 4.22
CA ASP A 16 8.12 6.65 5.09
C ASP A 16 7.77 6.43 6.57
N VAL A 17 6.54 6.81 6.97
CA VAL A 17 6.01 6.53 8.31
C VAL A 17 5.99 5.03 8.59
N GLY A 18 5.48 4.20 7.66
CA GLY A 18 5.45 2.75 7.81
C GLY A 18 6.83 2.13 7.97
N ILE A 19 7.81 2.55 7.17
CA ILE A 19 9.20 2.09 7.27
C ILE A 19 9.83 2.52 8.59
N ARG A 20 9.56 3.75 9.03
CA ARG A 20 10.09 4.30 10.28
C ARG A 20 9.60 3.52 11.49
N ILE A 21 8.29 3.29 11.62
CA ILE A 21 7.73 2.52 12.74
C ILE A 21 8.24 1.08 12.75
N ALA A 22 8.39 0.44 11.59
CA ALA A 22 8.94 -0.90 11.51
C ALA A 22 10.38 -0.95 12.04
N LYS A 23 11.20 0.03 11.65
CA LYS A 23 12.59 0.16 12.13
C LYS A 23 12.65 0.41 13.64
N GLU A 24 11.85 1.33 14.18
CA GLU A 24 11.84 1.68 15.60
C GLU A 24 11.30 0.53 16.47
N ALA A 25 10.29 -0.20 15.97
CA ALA A 25 9.76 -1.39 16.64
C ALA A 25 10.58 -2.67 16.40
N GLN A 26 11.63 -2.61 15.58
CA GLN A 26 12.49 -3.74 15.20
C GLN A 26 11.70 -4.93 14.58
N ILE A 27 10.70 -4.62 13.77
CA ILE A 27 9.88 -5.61 13.06
C ILE A 27 10.02 -5.44 11.54
N PRO A 28 9.72 -6.49 10.75
CA PRO A 28 9.75 -6.38 9.30
C PRO A 28 8.65 -5.44 8.77
N TYR A 29 8.91 -4.86 7.59
CA TYR A 29 7.87 -4.21 6.78
C TYR A 29 7.81 -4.82 5.40
N TYR A 30 6.62 -4.78 4.80
CA TYR A 30 6.36 -5.33 3.49
C TYR A 30 5.59 -4.33 2.64
N ASP A 31 6.24 -3.75 1.65
CA ASP A 31 5.59 -3.00 0.58
C ASP A 31 5.36 -3.87 -0.66
N GLY A 32 4.90 -3.27 -1.75
CA GLY A 32 4.52 -4.04 -2.94
C GLY A 32 5.67 -4.87 -3.55
N GLN A 33 6.91 -4.44 -3.43
CA GLN A 33 8.07 -5.18 -3.94
C GLN A 33 8.47 -6.30 -2.97
N LEU A 34 8.59 -5.99 -1.69
CA LEU A 34 8.95 -6.98 -0.67
C LEU A 34 7.90 -8.08 -0.54
N LEU A 35 6.62 -7.78 -0.79
CA LEU A 35 5.56 -8.81 -0.83
C LEU A 35 5.75 -9.78 -1.99
N ILE A 36 6.22 -9.31 -3.16
CA ILE A 36 6.52 -10.18 -4.31
C ILE A 36 7.70 -11.10 -3.99
N GLU A 37 8.74 -10.57 -3.35
CA GLU A 37 9.90 -11.36 -2.94
C GLU A 37 9.52 -12.38 -1.85
N ALA A 38 8.68 -11.98 -0.89
CA ALA A 38 8.18 -12.88 0.15
C ALA A 38 7.30 -14.00 -0.41
N ALA A 39 6.47 -13.74 -1.43
CA ALA A 39 5.65 -14.76 -2.07
C ALA A 39 6.49 -15.93 -2.59
N LYS A 40 7.67 -15.65 -3.15
CA LYS A 40 8.61 -16.69 -3.63
C LYS A 40 9.07 -17.62 -2.50
N ARG A 41 9.25 -17.11 -1.27
CA ARG A 41 9.66 -17.93 -0.11
C ARG A 41 8.61 -18.99 0.27
N TYR A 42 7.33 -18.70 0.01
CA TYR A 42 6.23 -19.63 0.28
C TYR A 42 5.89 -20.54 -0.92
N GLY A 43 6.74 -20.55 -1.96
CA GLY A 43 6.45 -21.30 -3.17
C GLY A 43 5.23 -20.79 -3.95
N ILE A 44 4.79 -19.56 -3.65
CA ILE A 44 3.71 -18.91 -4.38
C ILE A 44 4.30 -18.35 -5.67
N GLU A 45 4.27 -19.17 -6.71
CA GLU A 45 4.66 -18.72 -8.05
C GLU A 45 3.55 -17.85 -8.63
N ILE A 46 3.79 -16.55 -8.64
CA ILE A 46 2.93 -15.61 -9.34
C ILE A 46 3.48 -15.51 -10.77
N ALA A 47 3.16 -16.50 -11.60
CA ALA A 47 3.66 -16.60 -12.97
C ALA A 47 3.36 -15.33 -13.79
N ALA A 48 2.20 -14.72 -13.54
CA ALA A 48 1.80 -13.46 -14.14
C ALA A 48 2.75 -12.28 -13.82
N LEU A 49 3.56 -12.35 -12.75
CA LEU A 49 4.55 -11.31 -12.44
C LEU A 49 5.82 -11.43 -13.28
N LYS A 50 6.11 -12.59 -13.86
CA LYS A 50 7.27 -12.79 -14.76
C LYS A 50 7.15 -11.95 -16.04
N GLU A 51 5.94 -11.59 -16.44
CA GLU A 51 5.66 -10.73 -17.60
C GLU A 51 5.78 -9.23 -17.28
N PHE A 52 5.89 -8.87 -16.01
CA PHE A 52 6.02 -7.49 -15.58
C PHE A 52 7.48 -7.21 -15.21
N ASP A 53 8.13 -6.35 -16.01
CA ASP A 53 9.47 -5.83 -15.77
C ASP A 53 9.61 -5.32 -14.33
N GLU A 54 10.63 -5.79 -13.61
CA GLU A 54 10.89 -5.44 -12.19
C GLU A 54 10.94 -3.93 -11.96
N ASN A 55 11.37 -3.15 -12.96
CA ASN A 55 11.37 -1.69 -12.94
C ASN A 55 9.97 -1.05 -13.04
N LYS A 56 8.93 -1.83 -13.34
CA LYS A 56 7.54 -1.36 -13.51
C LYS A 56 6.60 -1.75 -12.37
N VAL A 57 7.09 -2.27 -11.27
CA VAL A 57 6.25 -2.70 -10.12
C VAL A 57 5.39 -1.55 -9.58
N GLY A 58 5.87 -0.32 -9.64
CA GLY A 58 5.04 0.87 -9.35
C GLY A 58 3.89 1.08 -10.34
N SER A 59 4.02 0.52 -11.55
CA SER A 59 3.02 0.51 -12.62
C SER A 59 2.05 -0.67 -12.53
N LEU A 60 2.36 -1.73 -11.75
CA LEU A 60 1.55 -2.94 -11.68
C LEU A 60 0.10 -2.66 -11.27
N LEU A 61 -0.11 -1.86 -10.21
CA LEU A 61 -1.45 -1.48 -9.78
C LEU A 61 -2.21 -0.70 -10.85
N TYR A 62 -1.52 0.18 -11.56
CA TYR A 62 -2.09 0.93 -12.66
C TYR A 62 -2.43 0.00 -13.84
N ASN A 63 -1.54 -0.90 -14.21
CA ASN A 63 -1.76 -1.84 -15.30
C ASN A 63 -2.88 -2.83 -14.98
N ILE A 64 -2.95 -3.35 -13.75
CA ILE A 64 -4.06 -4.19 -13.30
C ILE A 64 -5.38 -3.41 -13.36
N ALA A 65 -5.41 -2.15 -12.93
CA ALA A 65 -6.60 -1.32 -13.00
C ALA A 65 -7.01 -1.02 -14.45
N MET A 66 -6.06 -0.84 -15.36
CA MET A 66 -6.32 -0.66 -16.78
C MET A 66 -6.77 -1.95 -17.45
N MET A 67 -6.16 -3.09 -17.15
CA MET A 67 -6.51 -4.40 -17.69
C MET A 67 -7.93 -4.83 -17.28
N ALA A 68 -8.35 -4.51 -16.07
CA ALA A 68 -9.72 -4.75 -15.59
C ALA A 68 -10.78 -4.00 -16.42
N GLY A 69 -10.38 -2.97 -17.20
CA GLY A 69 -11.26 -2.21 -18.08
C GLY A 69 -11.26 -2.63 -19.56
N TYR A 70 -10.29 -3.41 -20.04
CA TYR A 70 -10.00 -3.50 -21.48
C TYR A 70 -10.11 -4.86 -22.18
N ASN A 71 -10.08 -6.02 -21.52
CA ASN A 71 -10.44 -7.28 -22.18
C ASN A 71 -10.45 -8.51 -21.24
N GLN A 72 -11.47 -9.39 -21.41
CA GLN A 72 -12.25 -9.78 -20.26
C GLN A 72 -11.86 -11.11 -19.60
N TYR A 73 -11.29 -12.09 -20.23
CA TYR A 73 -11.20 -13.40 -19.59
C TYR A 73 -9.75 -13.88 -19.28
N GLU A 74 -8.83 -13.78 -20.21
CA GLU A 74 -7.44 -14.23 -19.97
C GLU A 74 -6.70 -13.32 -18.99
N ASN A 75 -6.94 -12.00 -19.08
CA ASN A 75 -6.35 -11.04 -18.14
C ASN A 75 -6.92 -11.17 -16.72
N MET A 76 -8.20 -11.58 -16.58
CA MET A 76 -8.81 -11.76 -15.26
C MET A 76 -8.22 -12.93 -14.48
N ALA A 77 -7.88 -14.04 -15.14
CA ALA A 77 -7.22 -15.18 -14.50
C ALA A 77 -5.87 -14.74 -13.90
N LYS A 78 -5.04 -14.04 -14.67
CA LYS A 78 -3.74 -13.52 -14.22
C LYS A 78 -3.88 -12.49 -13.07
N ILE A 79 -4.86 -11.59 -13.18
CA ILE A 79 -5.14 -10.59 -12.14
C ILE A 79 -5.55 -11.27 -10.83
N ASN A 80 -6.42 -12.27 -10.91
CA ASN A 80 -6.85 -13.06 -9.77
C ASN A 80 -5.67 -13.81 -9.14
N GLU A 81 -4.84 -14.48 -9.94
CA GLU A 81 -3.63 -15.16 -9.48
C GLU A 81 -2.72 -14.22 -8.68
N ILE A 82 -2.45 -13.03 -9.20
CA ILE A 82 -1.62 -12.02 -8.51
C ILE A 82 -2.25 -11.61 -7.17
N PHE A 83 -3.56 -11.34 -7.17
CA PHE A 83 -4.23 -10.90 -5.94
C PHE A 83 -4.27 -11.99 -4.88
N TYR A 84 -4.68 -13.19 -5.25
CA TYR A 84 -4.77 -14.30 -4.30
C TYR A 84 -3.39 -14.73 -3.80
N GLY A 85 -2.37 -14.74 -4.65
CA GLY A 85 -0.99 -14.96 -4.24
C GLY A 85 -0.49 -13.91 -3.24
N MET A 86 -0.77 -12.62 -3.48
CA MET A 86 -0.44 -11.56 -2.52
C MET A 86 -1.23 -11.68 -1.22
N LYS A 87 -2.51 -12.03 -1.29
CA LYS A 87 -3.37 -12.23 -0.12
C LYS A 87 -2.84 -13.35 0.78
N GLU A 88 -2.50 -14.50 0.21
CA GLU A 88 -1.92 -15.61 0.97
C GLU A 88 -0.54 -15.26 1.53
N THR A 89 0.29 -14.56 0.76
CA THR A 89 1.59 -14.07 1.26
C THR A 89 1.43 -13.16 2.47
N ILE A 90 0.50 -12.19 2.43
CA ILE A 90 0.23 -11.28 3.55
C ILE A 90 -0.22 -12.04 4.79
N LYS A 91 -1.10 -13.03 4.63
CA LYS A 91 -1.58 -13.86 5.76
C LYS A 91 -0.48 -14.71 6.37
N ASN A 92 0.36 -15.35 5.53
CA ASN A 92 1.47 -16.17 5.99
C ASN A 92 2.50 -15.32 6.76
N LEU A 93 2.84 -14.14 6.23
CA LEU A 93 3.75 -13.22 6.90
C LEU A 93 3.19 -12.70 8.22
N HIS A 94 1.87 -12.42 8.29
CA HIS A 94 1.22 -12.03 9.54
C HIS A 94 1.25 -13.16 10.58
N ALA A 95 1.09 -14.41 10.15
CA ALA A 95 1.17 -15.57 11.04
C ALA A 95 2.59 -15.82 11.60
N GLU A 96 3.64 -15.31 10.95
CA GLU A 96 5.02 -15.36 11.48
C GLU A 96 5.25 -14.37 12.64
N GLY A 97 4.40 -13.34 12.78
CA GLY A 97 4.49 -12.34 13.85
C GLY A 97 4.13 -10.93 13.40
N PRO A 98 4.29 -9.94 14.29
CA PRO A 98 3.96 -8.56 13.99
C PRO A 98 4.84 -7.99 12.85
N ALA A 99 4.20 -7.29 11.93
CA ALA A 99 4.84 -6.67 10.78
C ALA A 99 4.09 -5.40 10.35
N VAL A 100 4.71 -4.58 9.52
CA VAL A 100 4.08 -3.42 8.88
C VAL A 100 3.82 -3.74 7.40
N PHE A 101 2.55 -3.82 7.01
CA PHE A 101 2.13 -4.06 5.63
C PHE A 101 1.72 -2.74 4.97
N ILE A 102 2.29 -2.43 3.82
CA ILE A 102 2.09 -1.13 3.15
C ILE A 102 1.40 -1.31 1.79
N GLY A 103 0.09 -1.10 1.76
CA GLY A 103 -0.76 -1.21 0.58
C GLY A 103 -1.20 -2.63 0.24
N ARG A 104 -1.53 -2.88 -1.02
CA ARG A 104 -2.00 -4.18 -1.53
C ARG A 104 -3.29 -4.68 -0.88
N CYS A 105 -4.16 -3.77 -0.48
CA CYS A 105 -5.38 -4.09 0.28
C CYS A 105 -5.10 -4.83 1.61
N SER A 106 -3.88 -4.71 2.17
CA SER A 106 -3.53 -5.36 3.43
C SER A 106 -4.49 -4.99 4.56
N THR A 107 -4.99 -3.75 4.57
CA THR A 107 -6.01 -3.27 5.51
C THR A 107 -7.31 -4.06 5.45
N GLU A 108 -7.71 -4.53 4.28
CA GLU A 108 -8.92 -5.34 4.12
C GLU A 108 -8.63 -6.84 4.29
N ILE A 109 -7.46 -7.29 3.82
CA ILE A 109 -7.03 -8.70 3.96
C ILE A 109 -6.92 -9.10 5.43
N LEU A 110 -6.40 -8.20 6.28
CA LEU A 110 -6.15 -8.43 7.70
C LEU A 110 -7.23 -7.80 8.61
N LYS A 111 -8.32 -7.27 8.07
CA LYS A 111 -9.34 -6.55 8.82
C LYS A 111 -9.99 -7.35 9.95
N SER A 112 -10.08 -8.68 9.80
CA SER A 112 -10.66 -9.57 10.80
C SER A 112 -9.68 -9.99 11.91
N CYS A 113 -8.40 -9.58 11.82
CA CYS A 113 -7.39 -9.92 12.82
C CYS A 113 -7.40 -8.87 13.94
N GLU A 114 -7.68 -9.27 15.17
CA GLU A 114 -7.77 -8.39 16.34
C GLU A 114 -6.42 -7.75 16.73
N ASP A 115 -5.34 -8.41 16.35
CA ASP A 115 -3.95 -7.97 16.55
C ASP A 115 -3.39 -7.13 15.39
N VAL A 116 -4.25 -6.59 14.53
CA VAL A 116 -3.88 -5.68 13.43
C VAL A 116 -4.58 -4.34 13.58
N VAL A 117 -3.84 -3.26 13.40
CA VAL A 117 -4.39 -1.91 13.28
C VAL A 117 -4.36 -1.47 11.82
N THR A 118 -5.52 -1.07 11.31
CA THR A 118 -5.67 -0.59 9.92
C THR A 118 -5.61 0.93 9.86
N VAL A 119 -4.75 1.47 8.99
CA VAL A 119 -4.46 2.91 8.94
C VAL A 119 -4.57 3.45 7.52
N PHE A 120 -5.13 4.65 7.38
CA PHE A 120 -5.03 5.43 6.16
C PHE A 120 -4.22 6.70 6.39
N VAL A 121 -3.14 6.89 5.62
CA VAL A 121 -2.31 8.09 5.68
C VAL A 121 -2.60 8.97 4.48
N ARG A 122 -3.24 10.10 4.72
CA ARG A 122 -3.50 11.14 3.71
C ARG A 122 -2.63 12.38 3.91
N CYS A 123 -2.68 13.28 2.96
CA CYS A 123 -2.24 14.65 3.14
C CYS A 123 -3.25 15.57 2.44
N SER A 124 -4.06 16.28 3.22
CA SER A 124 -5.11 17.17 2.71
C SER A 124 -4.55 18.40 1.98
N ASP A 125 -3.29 18.75 2.21
CA ASP A 125 -2.55 19.77 1.47
C ASP A 125 -1.92 19.17 0.19
N LYS A 126 -2.57 19.45 -0.95
CA LYS A 126 -2.09 18.94 -2.26
C LYS A 126 -0.73 19.51 -2.63
N GLU A 127 -0.41 20.73 -2.25
CA GLU A 127 0.88 21.36 -2.58
C GLU A 127 2.03 20.70 -1.80
N LYS A 128 1.85 20.40 -0.53
CA LYS A 128 2.80 19.62 0.25
C LYS A 128 3.07 18.25 -0.39
N ARG A 129 2.05 17.60 -0.92
CA ARG A 129 2.22 16.32 -1.64
C ARG A 129 3.03 16.50 -2.92
N VAL A 130 2.71 17.53 -3.70
CA VAL A 130 3.42 17.85 -4.96
C VAL A 130 4.87 18.12 -4.68
N GLN A 131 5.19 18.92 -3.66
CA GLN A 131 6.56 19.23 -3.27
C GLN A 131 7.31 17.94 -2.87
N ARG A 132 6.74 17.10 -2.00
CA ARG A 132 7.37 15.82 -1.60
C ARG A 132 7.65 14.91 -2.80
N VAL A 133 6.73 14.84 -3.75
CA VAL A 133 6.90 14.01 -4.95
C VAL A 133 7.95 14.60 -5.86
N PHE A 134 7.99 15.92 -6.02
CA PHE A 134 9.02 16.60 -6.80
C PHE A 134 10.43 16.36 -6.22
N ASP A 135 10.57 16.42 -4.89
CA ASP A 135 11.86 16.26 -4.21
C ASP A 135 12.35 14.79 -4.17
N LYS A 136 11.43 13.80 -4.18
CA LYS A 136 11.78 12.39 -3.99
C LYS A 136 11.74 11.54 -5.24
N GLU A 137 10.87 11.89 -6.19
CA GLU A 137 10.70 11.14 -7.42
C GLU A 137 11.49 11.80 -8.56
N ASN A 138 11.95 11.00 -9.50
CA ASN A 138 12.68 11.52 -10.66
C ASN A 138 11.72 12.20 -11.67
N VAL A 139 11.24 13.39 -11.31
CA VAL A 139 10.34 14.23 -12.15
C VAL A 139 10.91 15.63 -12.31
N ASP A 140 10.85 16.15 -13.52
CA ASP A 140 11.54 17.43 -13.88
C ASP A 140 10.70 18.68 -13.56
N THR A 141 9.39 18.53 -13.30
CA THR A 141 8.50 19.67 -13.07
C THR A 141 7.39 19.35 -12.06
N MET A 142 6.94 20.36 -11.33
CA MET A 142 5.80 20.28 -10.43
C MET A 142 4.52 19.78 -11.14
N GLN A 143 4.35 20.13 -12.41
CA GLN A 143 3.21 19.64 -13.20
C GLN A 143 3.29 18.12 -13.43
N LYS A 144 4.48 17.59 -13.72
CA LYS A 144 4.70 16.14 -13.83
C LYS A 144 4.47 15.46 -12.48
N ALA A 145 4.91 16.06 -11.37
CA ALA A 145 4.63 15.58 -10.01
C ALA A 145 3.12 15.48 -9.74
N ARG A 146 2.34 16.52 -10.08
CA ARG A 146 0.86 16.49 -9.96
C ARG A 146 0.24 15.35 -10.76
N ARG A 147 0.60 15.21 -12.03
CA ARG A 147 0.10 14.13 -12.89
C ARG A 147 0.48 12.75 -12.36
N LEU A 148 1.66 12.61 -11.77
CA LEU A 148 2.12 11.37 -11.16
C LEU A 148 1.26 11.02 -9.93
N ILE A 149 0.97 12.00 -9.07
CA ILE A 149 0.07 11.85 -7.92
C ILE A 149 -1.30 11.35 -8.37
N ASP A 150 -1.93 12.10 -9.29
CA ASP A 150 -3.28 11.77 -9.76
C ASP A 150 -3.35 10.36 -10.36
N ARG A 151 -2.36 9.97 -11.17
CA ARG A 151 -2.24 8.63 -11.76
C ARG A 151 -2.05 7.53 -10.70
N LYS A 152 -1.16 7.75 -9.72
CA LYS A 152 -0.87 6.75 -8.68
C LYS A 152 -2.05 6.56 -7.74
N ASP A 153 -2.72 7.64 -7.33
CA ASP A 153 -3.89 7.56 -6.47
C ASP A 153 -5.07 6.93 -7.20
N TRP A 154 -5.30 7.30 -8.46
CA TRP A 154 -6.31 6.64 -9.29
C TRP A 154 -6.09 5.13 -9.38
N GLY A 155 -4.85 4.69 -9.61
CA GLY A 155 -4.52 3.26 -9.66
C GLY A 155 -4.79 2.54 -8.34
N ARG A 156 -4.44 3.16 -7.20
CA ARG A 156 -4.71 2.60 -5.84
C ARG A 156 -6.20 2.50 -5.56
N GLU A 157 -6.94 3.58 -5.83
CA GLU A 157 -8.39 3.63 -5.66
C GLU A 157 -9.09 2.56 -6.48
N LYS A 158 -8.76 2.43 -7.78
CA LYS A 158 -9.35 1.42 -8.67
C LYS A 158 -9.02 0.01 -8.21
N TYR A 159 -7.76 -0.26 -7.82
CA TYR A 159 -7.33 -1.55 -7.30
C TYR A 159 -8.09 -1.91 -6.02
N PHE A 160 -8.15 -1.00 -5.05
CA PHE A 160 -8.86 -1.21 -3.78
C PHE A 160 -10.35 -1.46 -4.03
N LYS A 161 -11.02 -0.61 -4.80
CA LYS A 161 -12.44 -0.74 -5.13
C LYS A 161 -12.75 -2.03 -5.88
N PHE A 162 -11.87 -2.46 -6.79
CA PHE A 162 -12.05 -3.69 -7.56
C PHE A 162 -12.10 -4.92 -6.63
N TRP A 163 -11.18 -5.02 -5.69
CA TRP A 163 -11.06 -6.18 -4.81
C TRP A 163 -11.97 -6.15 -3.58
N THR A 164 -12.18 -4.97 -3.01
CA THR A 164 -12.93 -4.83 -1.76
C THR A 164 -14.39 -4.40 -1.96
N LYS A 165 -14.72 -3.87 -3.13
CA LYS A 165 -16.00 -3.22 -3.46
C LYS A 165 -16.29 -1.98 -2.59
N LYS A 166 -15.29 -1.47 -1.89
CA LYS A 166 -15.36 -0.32 -0.99
C LYS A 166 -14.69 0.91 -1.60
N ASP A 167 -15.02 2.08 -1.08
CA ASP A 167 -14.32 3.30 -1.41
C ASP A 167 -13.00 3.36 -0.63
N TRP A 168 -11.89 3.54 -1.34
CA TRP A 168 -10.55 3.60 -0.75
C TRP A 168 -10.37 4.76 0.25
N LYS A 169 -11.08 5.87 0.07
CA LYS A 169 -11.02 7.05 0.94
C LYS A 169 -12.08 7.08 2.02
N ASP A 170 -12.97 6.10 2.09
CA ASP A 170 -13.97 6.03 3.15
C ASP A 170 -13.29 5.70 4.48
N GLU A 171 -13.34 6.66 5.40
CA GLU A 171 -12.71 6.58 6.73
C GLU A 171 -13.21 5.38 7.55
N LYS A 172 -14.42 4.90 7.30
CA LYS A 172 -14.99 3.71 7.97
C LYS A 172 -14.26 2.39 7.67
N ASN A 173 -13.39 2.39 6.67
CA ASN A 173 -12.60 1.21 6.34
C ASN A 173 -11.37 1.04 7.25
N TYR A 174 -11.04 2.04 8.05
CA TYR A 174 -9.78 2.12 8.79
C TYR A 174 -10.02 2.41 10.26
N ASP A 175 -9.17 1.87 11.14
CA ASP A 175 -9.20 2.17 12.57
C ASP A 175 -8.65 3.57 12.87
N LEU A 176 -7.74 4.04 12.02
CA LEU A 176 -7.07 5.33 12.21
C LEU A 176 -6.82 6.05 10.88
N ILE A 177 -7.08 7.35 10.86
CA ILE A 177 -6.75 8.25 9.76
C ILE A 177 -5.71 9.25 10.23
N LEU A 178 -4.58 9.35 9.51
CA LEU A 178 -3.55 10.35 9.77
C LEU A 178 -3.46 11.33 8.60
N ASP A 179 -3.43 12.62 8.91
CA ASP A 179 -3.32 13.69 7.92
C ASP A 179 -1.98 14.42 8.07
N THR A 180 -1.05 14.15 7.17
CA THR A 180 0.30 14.74 7.18
C THR A 180 0.35 16.18 6.67
N ALA A 181 -0.80 16.79 6.37
CA ALA A 181 -0.90 18.24 6.27
C ALA A 181 -0.87 18.90 7.64
N LYS A 182 -1.38 18.20 8.67
CA LYS A 182 -1.56 18.70 10.04
C LYS A 182 -0.52 18.14 11.02
N LEU A 183 -0.03 16.92 10.75
CA LEU A 183 0.95 16.21 11.57
C LEU A 183 2.27 16.07 10.79
N SER A 184 3.38 16.16 11.48
CA SER A 184 4.68 15.75 10.94
C SER A 184 4.74 14.22 10.75
N LEU A 185 5.71 13.74 10.00
CA LEU A 185 5.91 12.29 9.84
C LEU A 185 6.36 11.65 11.16
N GLU A 186 7.08 12.41 12.00
CA GLU A 186 7.49 12.04 13.34
C GLU A 186 6.27 11.79 14.23
N GLU A 187 5.40 12.81 14.37
CA GLU A 187 4.17 12.70 15.16
C GLU A 187 3.28 11.54 14.69
N CYS A 188 3.16 11.35 13.37
CA CYS A 188 2.45 10.19 12.82
C CYS A 188 3.08 8.87 13.29
N SER A 189 4.41 8.78 13.30
CA SER A 189 5.12 7.56 13.73
C SER A 189 4.91 7.30 15.23
N GLU A 190 5.00 8.32 16.07
CA GLU A 190 4.75 8.21 17.52
C GLU A 190 3.35 7.72 17.83
N ILE A 191 2.33 8.27 17.15
CA ILE A 191 0.93 7.85 17.29
C ILE A 191 0.80 6.35 16.93
N LEU A 192 1.40 5.92 15.81
CA LEU A 192 1.30 4.53 15.37
C LEU A 192 2.05 3.58 16.30
N LEU A 193 3.25 3.92 16.77
CA LEU A 193 4.00 3.11 17.73
C LEU A 193 3.24 2.92 19.04
N LYS A 194 2.62 3.98 19.54
CA LYS A 194 1.74 3.87 20.71
C LYS A 194 0.60 2.90 20.45
N ARG A 195 -0.06 3.03 19.30
CA ARG A 195 -1.21 2.18 18.93
C ARG A 195 -0.85 0.72 18.71
N MET A 196 0.39 0.42 18.30
CA MET A 196 0.90 -0.95 18.17
C MET A 196 1.07 -1.64 19.52
N ASN A 197 1.32 -0.89 20.59
CA ASN A 197 1.60 -1.43 21.94
C ASN A 197 0.36 -1.48 22.84
N GLU A 198 -0.76 -0.96 22.41
CA GLU A 198 -2.08 -1.11 23.05
C GLU A 198 -2.70 -2.49 22.73
#